data_c0b9ebd17c70406b6ae77b9507a40257
#
_entry.id   c0b9ebd17c70406b6ae77b9507a40257
#
_cell.length_a   1.000
_cell.length_b   1.000
_cell.length_c   1.000
_cell.angle_alpha   90.00
_cell.angle_beta   90.00
_cell.angle_gamma   90.00
#
_symmetry.space_group_name_H-M   'P 1'
#
loop_
_entity.id
_entity.type
_entity.pdbx_description
1 polymer ?
#
loop_
_entity_poly.entity_id
_entity_poly.type
_entity_poly.pdbx_seq_one_letter_code
_entity_poly.pdbx_strand_id
1 'polypeptide(L)'
;GKNQFPFPYLNYLKGILKLNQLNLDARNDFNKYISEFKGTSFIKSAIHKNAWISFLKRDTVAYYQNLELVLKSGSDFTDEDKQAEKDAKIKELPNQILLRSRLYFDGGDYVAALAELANKPAAMFPRLKDQLEFTYRLARIFDKKELIEKAIVYYTKTYENGQNQSWYFAANSALLNGMLYEQLQKNSEAIMW
;
A
#
# COMPACT_ATOMS: atom_id res chain seq x y z
N GLY A 1 21.55 -21.33 28.59
CA GLY A 1 21.02 -20.35 27.63
C GLY A 1 20.49 -21.10 26.43
N LYS A 2 19.19 -20.98 26.14
CA LYS A 2 18.61 -21.54 24.93
C LYS A 2 19.23 -20.80 23.74
N ASN A 3 19.99 -21.50 22.91
CA ASN A 3 20.47 -20.99 21.62
C ASN A 3 19.25 -20.70 20.73
N GLN A 4 18.72 -19.49 20.84
CA GLN A 4 17.75 -19.01 19.87
C GLN A 4 18.55 -18.57 18.64
N PHE A 5 18.36 -19.26 17.52
CA PHE A 5 18.89 -18.78 16.25
C PHE A 5 18.31 -17.39 15.99
N PRO A 6 19.13 -16.37 15.74
CA PRO A 6 18.65 -15.05 15.42
C PRO A 6 17.88 -15.13 14.10
N PHE A 7 16.62 -14.71 14.11
CA PHE A 7 15.78 -14.62 12.91
C PHE A 7 15.38 -13.16 12.66
N PRO A 8 16.30 -12.35 12.10
CA PRO A 8 16.10 -10.90 11.95
C PRO A 8 14.83 -10.54 11.20
N TYR A 9 14.39 -11.37 10.24
CA TYR A 9 13.17 -11.14 9.46
C TYR A 9 11.91 -10.99 10.33
N LEU A 10 11.88 -11.58 11.54
CA LEU A 10 10.79 -11.32 12.49
C LEU A 10 10.67 -9.85 12.89
N ASN A 11 11.79 -9.12 12.94
CA ASN A 11 11.74 -7.68 13.22
C ASN A 11 11.08 -6.91 12.07
N TYR A 12 11.38 -7.28 10.81
CA TYR A 12 10.69 -6.72 9.64
C TYR A 12 9.17 -6.97 9.71
N LEU A 13 8.74 -8.21 9.96
CA LEU A 13 7.33 -8.56 10.08
C LEU A 13 6.62 -7.83 11.23
N LYS A 14 7.28 -7.71 12.40
CA LYS A 14 6.76 -6.92 13.53
C LYS A 14 6.59 -5.44 13.14
N GLY A 15 7.56 -4.88 12.42
CA GLY A 15 7.47 -3.53 11.88
C GLY A 15 6.26 -3.37 10.96
N ILE A 16 6.03 -4.30 10.03
CA ILE A 16 4.86 -4.30 9.16
C ILE A 16 3.55 -4.35 9.95
N LEU A 17 3.43 -5.29 10.89
CA LEU A 17 2.22 -5.43 11.72
C LEU A 17 1.90 -4.16 12.51
N LYS A 18 2.91 -3.55 13.14
CA LYS A 18 2.74 -2.30 13.88
C LYS A 18 2.36 -1.14 12.96
N LEU A 19 3.06 -0.99 11.83
CA LEU A 19 2.79 0.10 10.90
C LEU A 19 1.38 0.01 10.31
N ASN A 20 0.90 -1.19 10.01
CA ASN A 20 -0.45 -1.43 9.53
C ASN A 20 -1.54 -1.08 10.56
N GLN A 21 -1.17 -0.98 11.84
CA GLN A 21 -2.01 -0.45 12.92
C GLN A 21 -1.76 1.04 13.21
N LEU A 22 -1.01 1.72 12.34
CA LEU A 22 -0.52 3.09 12.53
C LEU A 22 0.28 3.30 13.84
N ASN A 23 0.83 2.22 14.41
CA ASN A 23 1.79 2.32 15.50
C ASN A 23 3.17 2.67 14.93
N LEU A 24 3.56 3.93 15.12
CA LEU A 24 4.79 4.48 14.52
C LEU A 24 6.08 4.01 15.22
N ASP A 25 5.97 3.28 16.36
CA ASP A 25 7.10 2.57 16.99
C ASP A 25 7.61 1.41 16.12
N ALA A 26 6.88 1.06 15.07
CA ALA A 26 7.34 0.19 13.97
C ALA A 26 8.74 0.54 13.46
N ARG A 27 9.13 1.84 13.53
CA ARG A 27 10.49 2.32 13.19
C ARG A 27 11.58 1.56 13.93
N ASN A 28 11.36 1.25 15.19
CA ASN A 28 12.35 0.54 16.01
C ASN A 28 12.58 -0.88 15.47
N ASP A 29 11.51 -1.56 15.07
CA ASP A 29 11.61 -2.91 14.53
C ASP A 29 12.27 -2.91 13.13
N PHE A 30 11.92 -1.96 12.26
CA PHE A 30 12.59 -1.81 10.96
C PHE A 30 14.09 -1.48 11.12
N ASN A 31 14.44 -0.55 12.00
CA ASN A 31 15.83 -0.22 12.27
C ASN A 31 16.61 -1.41 12.82
N LYS A 32 15.99 -2.18 13.71
CA LYS A 32 16.60 -3.41 14.22
C LYS A 32 16.83 -4.43 13.10
N TYR A 33 15.84 -4.63 12.22
CA TYR A 33 16.00 -5.48 11.04
C TYR A 33 17.18 -5.03 10.17
N ILE A 34 17.21 -3.75 9.79
CA ILE A 34 18.25 -3.17 8.94
C ILE A 34 19.65 -3.35 9.54
N SER A 35 19.79 -3.23 10.87
CA SER A 35 21.09 -3.32 11.54
C SER A 35 21.57 -4.77 11.77
N GLU A 36 20.66 -5.70 12.00
CA GLU A 36 20.97 -7.09 12.35
C GLU A 36 21.04 -8.02 11.13
N PHE A 37 20.28 -7.72 10.07
CA PHE A 37 20.25 -8.58 8.90
C PHE A 37 21.49 -8.40 8.04
N LYS A 38 22.15 -9.51 7.71
CA LYS A 38 23.42 -9.51 6.94
C LYS A 38 23.20 -9.68 5.42
N GLY A 39 21.97 -9.95 5.00
CA GLY A 39 21.58 -10.00 3.59
C GLY A 39 21.13 -8.66 3.06
N THR A 40 20.52 -8.67 1.87
CA THR A 40 20.09 -7.46 1.15
C THR A 40 18.59 -7.37 0.91
N SER A 41 17.84 -8.48 1.07
CA SER A 41 16.39 -8.54 0.83
C SER A 41 15.61 -7.76 1.87
N PHE A 42 14.51 -7.12 1.47
CA PHE A 42 13.62 -6.30 2.31
C PHE A 42 14.30 -5.08 2.98
N ILE A 43 15.56 -4.78 2.68
CA ILE A 43 16.26 -3.62 3.23
C ILE A 43 15.67 -2.33 2.65
N LYS A 44 15.52 -2.25 1.31
CA LYS A 44 14.89 -1.09 0.66
C LYS A 44 13.47 -0.89 1.17
N SER A 45 12.70 -1.97 1.28
CA SER A 45 11.34 -1.95 1.81
C SER A 45 11.29 -1.43 3.24
N ALA A 46 12.14 -1.91 4.15
CA ALA A 46 12.18 -1.46 5.54
C ALA A 46 12.50 0.05 5.64
N ILE A 47 13.47 0.53 4.87
CA ILE A 47 13.84 1.95 4.81
C ILE A 47 12.67 2.77 4.24
N HIS A 48 12.00 2.28 3.20
CA HIS A 48 10.83 2.94 2.62
C HIS A 48 9.66 3.04 3.62
N LYS A 49 9.44 2.00 4.44
CA LYS A 49 8.47 2.08 5.55
C LYS A 49 8.87 3.13 6.59
N ASN A 50 10.17 3.28 6.85
CA ASN A 50 10.66 4.39 7.69
C ASN A 50 10.40 5.77 7.07
N ALA A 51 10.45 5.90 5.73
CA ALA A 51 10.02 7.12 5.04
C ALA A 51 8.52 7.40 5.30
N TRP A 52 7.64 6.40 5.15
CA TRP A 52 6.23 6.57 5.46
C TRP A 52 5.98 6.98 6.91
N ILE A 53 6.72 6.40 7.87
CA ILE A 53 6.64 6.80 9.29
C ILE A 53 7.05 8.25 9.47
N SER A 54 8.12 8.70 8.79
CA SER A 54 8.53 10.11 8.83
C SER A 54 7.42 11.02 8.29
N PHE A 55 6.84 10.67 7.13
CA PHE A 55 5.75 11.40 6.53
C PHE A 55 4.50 11.48 7.45
N LEU A 56 4.12 10.37 8.07
CA LEU A 56 3.00 10.34 9.02
C LEU A 56 3.26 11.19 10.27
N LYS A 57 4.54 11.37 10.65
CA LYS A 57 4.97 12.31 11.70
C LYS A 57 5.12 13.76 11.21
N ARG A 58 4.76 14.06 9.95
CA ARG A 58 4.90 15.36 9.29
C ARG A 58 6.35 15.82 9.12
N ASP A 59 7.29 14.90 9.17
CA ASP A 59 8.72 15.14 8.93
C ASP A 59 9.06 14.82 7.46
N THR A 60 8.81 15.79 6.58
CA THR A 60 9.07 15.63 5.15
C THR A 60 10.57 15.62 4.83
N VAL A 61 11.40 16.23 5.65
CA VAL A 61 12.86 16.19 5.47
C VAL A 61 13.35 14.76 5.66
N ALA A 62 13.01 14.13 6.79
CA ALA A 62 13.37 12.75 7.04
C ALA A 62 12.71 11.78 6.04
N TYR A 63 11.51 12.11 5.50
CA TYR A 63 10.90 11.34 4.43
C TYR A 63 11.84 11.25 3.22
N TYR A 64 12.28 12.37 2.68
CA TYR A 64 13.17 12.40 1.52
C TYR A 64 14.56 11.82 1.80
N GLN A 65 15.10 12.03 3.00
CA GLN A 65 16.36 11.40 3.41
C GLN A 65 16.27 9.87 3.37
N ASN A 66 15.15 9.30 3.85
CA ASN A 66 14.92 7.85 3.75
C ASN A 66 14.77 7.40 2.29
N LEU A 67 14.12 8.16 1.40
CA LEU A 67 14.06 7.81 -0.02
C LEU A 67 15.46 7.78 -0.66
N GLU A 68 16.32 8.74 -0.35
CA GLU A 68 17.72 8.72 -0.81
C GLU A 68 18.48 7.48 -0.27
N LEU A 69 18.19 7.08 0.97
CA LEU A 69 18.81 5.90 1.56
C LEU A 69 18.31 4.60 0.88
N VAL A 70 17.04 4.52 0.49
CA VAL A 70 16.49 3.40 -0.30
C VAL A 70 17.33 3.17 -1.56
N LEU A 71 17.67 4.25 -2.29
CA LEU A 71 18.43 4.15 -3.54
C LEU A 71 19.87 3.64 -3.35
N LYS A 72 20.41 3.77 -2.14
CA LYS A 72 21.81 3.44 -1.81
C LYS A 72 21.96 2.12 -1.04
N SER A 73 20.87 1.48 -0.66
CA SER A 73 20.90 0.34 0.28
C SER A 73 20.23 -0.89 -0.31
N GLY A 74 20.62 -2.09 0.14
CA GLY A 74 19.97 -3.34 -0.19
C GLY A 74 20.00 -3.70 -1.69
N SER A 75 19.10 -4.59 -2.08
CA SER A 75 18.91 -5.01 -3.49
C SER A 75 17.44 -4.88 -3.88
N ASP A 76 17.15 -4.93 -5.17
CA ASP A 76 15.81 -4.97 -5.75
C ASP A 76 15.32 -6.42 -6.01
N PHE A 77 15.73 -7.34 -5.17
CA PHE A 77 15.44 -8.76 -5.38
C PHE A 77 13.96 -9.11 -5.11
N THR A 78 13.38 -8.56 -4.06
CA THR A 78 11.97 -8.79 -3.73
C THR A 78 11.05 -7.77 -4.41
N ASP A 79 9.78 -8.08 -4.57
CA ASP A 79 8.82 -7.14 -5.16
C ASP A 79 8.61 -5.92 -4.28
N GLU A 80 8.70 -6.07 -2.96
CA GLU A 80 8.66 -4.98 -2.01
C GLU A 80 9.86 -4.03 -2.16
N ASP A 81 11.05 -4.58 -2.40
CA ASP A 81 12.26 -3.78 -2.62
C ASP A 81 12.21 -3.07 -3.98
N LYS A 82 11.74 -3.75 -5.05
CA LYS A 82 11.50 -3.11 -6.36
C LYS A 82 10.51 -1.95 -6.26
N GLN A 83 9.40 -2.16 -5.52
CA GLN A 83 8.42 -1.10 -5.33
C GLN A 83 8.99 0.07 -4.53
N ALA A 84 9.74 -0.22 -3.46
CA ALA A 84 10.41 0.80 -2.66
C ALA A 84 11.38 1.64 -3.50
N GLU A 85 12.16 0.99 -4.36
CA GLU A 85 13.09 1.68 -5.26
C GLU A 85 12.36 2.54 -6.30
N LYS A 86 11.28 2.01 -6.88
CA LYS A 86 10.43 2.77 -7.82
C LYS A 86 9.88 4.03 -7.17
N ASP A 87 9.32 3.91 -5.97
CA ASP A 87 8.76 5.04 -5.24
C ASP A 87 9.84 6.06 -4.85
N ALA A 88 11.04 5.58 -4.47
CA ALA A 88 12.17 6.43 -4.16
C ALA A 88 12.70 7.20 -5.37
N LYS A 89 12.66 6.62 -6.58
CA LYS A 89 13.02 7.32 -7.83
C LYS A 89 12.01 8.39 -8.20
N ILE A 90 10.72 8.14 -7.99
CA ILE A 90 9.63 9.08 -8.28
C ILE A 90 9.64 10.26 -7.29
N LYS A 91 10.02 10.06 -6.04
CA LYS A 91 10.09 11.07 -4.96
C LYS A 91 8.77 11.81 -4.71
N GLU A 92 7.65 11.17 -4.97
CA GLU A 92 6.34 11.77 -4.76
C GLU A 92 5.88 11.59 -3.32
N LEU A 93 5.36 12.66 -2.70
CA LEU A 93 4.70 12.55 -1.40
C LEU A 93 3.36 11.83 -1.56
N PRO A 94 3.10 10.78 -0.76
CA PRO A 94 1.79 10.15 -0.77
C PRO A 94 0.72 11.08 -0.20
N ASN A 95 -0.55 10.82 -0.51
CA ASN A 95 -1.63 11.45 0.21
C ASN A 95 -1.78 10.78 1.59
N GLN A 96 -1.82 11.57 2.66
CA GLN A 96 -1.85 11.04 4.03
C GLN A 96 -3.09 10.19 4.32
N ILE A 97 -4.26 10.62 3.84
CA ILE A 97 -5.53 9.88 4.04
C ILE A 97 -5.46 8.53 3.33
N LEU A 98 -4.98 8.53 2.07
CA LEU A 98 -4.87 7.31 1.28
C LEU A 98 -3.82 6.34 1.84
N LEU A 99 -2.70 6.87 2.33
CA LEU A 99 -1.68 6.06 2.98
C LEU A 99 -2.21 5.40 4.26
N ARG A 100 -2.93 6.14 5.11
CA ARG A 100 -3.51 5.59 6.34
C ARG A 100 -4.54 4.50 6.02
N SER A 101 -5.45 4.76 5.08
CA SER A 101 -6.42 3.76 4.61
C SER A 101 -5.72 2.50 4.06
N ARG A 102 -4.65 2.67 3.29
CA ARG A 102 -3.82 1.57 2.79
C ARG A 102 -3.25 0.71 3.93
N LEU A 103 -2.64 1.35 4.92
CA LEU A 103 -2.01 0.65 6.03
C LEU A 103 -3.02 -0.17 6.83
N TYR A 104 -4.18 0.40 7.17
CA TYR A 104 -5.25 -0.35 7.81
C TYR A 104 -5.75 -1.52 6.95
N PHE A 105 -5.94 -1.28 5.64
CA PHE A 105 -6.37 -2.33 4.71
C PHE A 105 -5.36 -3.48 4.65
N ASP A 106 -4.06 -3.17 4.52
CA ASP A 106 -2.99 -4.16 4.47
C ASP A 106 -2.85 -4.92 5.80
N GLY A 107 -3.29 -4.32 6.91
CA GLY A 107 -3.42 -4.94 8.24
C GLY A 107 -4.70 -5.74 8.47
N GLY A 108 -5.63 -5.76 7.50
CA GLY A 108 -6.92 -6.45 7.63
C GLY A 108 -8.00 -5.68 8.38
N ASP A 109 -7.71 -4.47 8.86
CA ASP A 109 -8.72 -3.61 9.50
C ASP A 109 -9.49 -2.80 8.44
N TYR A 110 -10.43 -3.49 7.78
CA TYR A 110 -11.25 -2.88 6.73
C TYR A 110 -12.24 -1.85 7.27
N VAL A 111 -12.57 -1.88 8.57
CA VAL A 111 -13.43 -0.89 9.20
C VAL A 111 -12.68 0.43 9.37
N ALA A 112 -11.50 0.39 9.94
CA ALA A 112 -10.65 1.58 10.07
C ALA A 112 -10.21 2.11 8.69
N ALA A 113 -9.88 1.22 7.74
CA ALA A 113 -9.55 1.61 6.37
C ALA A 113 -10.69 2.40 5.69
N LEU A 114 -11.94 1.95 5.86
CA LEU A 114 -13.12 2.64 5.34
C LEU A 114 -13.36 3.97 6.04
N ALA A 115 -13.19 4.03 7.36
CA ALA A 115 -13.38 5.25 8.15
C ALA A 115 -12.46 6.40 7.70
N GLU A 116 -11.22 6.10 7.28
CA GLU A 116 -10.31 7.10 6.71
C GLU A 116 -10.86 7.73 5.41
N LEU A 117 -11.66 6.99 4.64
CA LEU A 117 -12.21 7.44 3.35
C LEU A 117 -13.65 7.93 3.45
N ALA A 118 -14.36 7.60 4.53
CA ALA A 118 -15.78 7.89 4.68
C ALA A 118 -16.08 9.39 4.55
N ASN A 119 -17.22 9.71 3.94
CA ASN A 119 -17.71 11.06 3.75
C ASN A 119 -16.75 12.01 2.99
N LYS A 120 -15.81 11.47 2.24
CA LYS A 120 -14.89 12.23 1.39
C LYS A 120 -15.26 12.04 -0.08
N PRO A 121 -15.51 13.11 -0.84
CA PRO A 121 -15.67 12.99 -2.29
C PRO A 121 -14.31 12.84 -2.98
N ALA A 122 -14.27 12.13 -4.11
CA ALA A 122 -13.03 12.01 -4.90
C ALA A 122 -12.46 13.38 -5.31
N ALA A 123 -13.34 14.36 -5.56
CA ALA A 123 -12.94 15.73 -5.90
C ALA A 123 -12.14 16.45 -4.80
N MET A 124 -12.13 15.93 -3.57
CA MET A 124 -11.26 16.44 -2.49
C MET A 124 -9.76 16.25 -2.80
N PHE A 125 -9.43 15.29 -3.66
CA PHE A 125 -8.05 14.99 -4.02
C PHE A 125 -7.68 15.74 -5.30
N PRO A 126 -6.72 16.68 -5.26
CA PRO A 126 -6.40 17.54 -6.40
C PRO A 126 -5.72 16.77 -7.55
N ARG A 127 -4.98 15.69 -7.24
CA ARG A 127 -4.29 14.88 -8.25
C ARG A 127 -5.18 13.77 -8.75
N LEU A 128 -5.28 13.60 -10.08
CA LEU A 128 -6.02 12.51 -10.69
C LEU A 128 -5.59 11.13 -10.15
N LYS A 129 -4.29 10.94 -9.94
CA LYS A 129 -3.74 9.72 -9.33
C LYS A 129 -4.38 9.41 -7.97
N ASP A 130 -4.52 10.42 -7.11
CA ASP A 130 -5.11 10.25 -5.77
C ASP A 130 -6.62 9.99 -5.88
N GLN A 131 -7.33 10.58 -6.85
CA GLN A 131 -8.74 10.31 -7.09
C GLN A 131 -8.95 8.85 -7.53
N LEU A 132 -8.08 8.34 -8.41
CA LEU A 132 -8.10 6.94 -8.83
C LEU A 132 -7.73 6.00 -7.68
N GLU A 133 -6.70 6.34 -6.91
CA GLU A 133 -6.35 5.57 -5.72
C GLU A 133 -7.50 5.52 -4.71
N PHE A 134 -8.19 6.65 -4.48
CA PHE A 134 -9.34 6.74 -3.58
C PHE A 134 -10.47 5.78 -4.00
N THR A 135 -10.90 5.83 -5.26
CA THR A 135 -11.97 4.95 -5.76
C THR A 135 -11.55 3.49 -5.75
N TYR A 136 -10.30 3.20 -6.13
CA TYR A 136 -9.72 1.87 -6.06
C TYR A 136 -9.70 1.30 -4.64
N ARG A 137 -9.31 2.10 -3.64
CA ARG A 137 -9.30 1.64 -2.23
C ARG A 137 -10.70 1.38 -1.71
N LEU A 138 -11.67 2.23 -2.03
CA LEU A 138 -13.07 1.96 -1.69
C LEU A 138 -13.55 0.65 -2.29
N ALA A 139 -13.26 0.39 -3.57
CA ALA A 139 -13.59 -0.86 -4.23
C ALA A 139 -12.99 -2.06 -3.49
N ARG A 140 -11.67 -2.02 -3.21
CA ARG A 140 -10.97 -3.10 -2.47
C ARG A 140 -11.54 -3.35 -1.08
N ILE A 141 -11.90 -2.27 -0.36
CA ILE A 141 -12.49 -2.39 0.97
C ILE A 141 -13.89 -3.02 0.90
N PHE A 142 -14.73 -2.60 -0.04
CA PHE A 142 -16.05 -3.18 -0.23
C PHE A 142 -15.98 -4.65 -0.65
N ASP A 143 -15.04 -5.00 -1.53
CA ASP A 143 -14.75 -6.37 -1.94
C ASP A 143 -14.41 -7.25 -0.72
N LYS A 144 -13.44 -6.82 0.11
CA LYS A 144 -13.06 -7.55 1.33
C LYS A 144 -14.16 -7.61 2.40
N LYS A 145 -15.13 -6.71 2.34
CA LYS A 145 -16.33 -6.72 3.20
C LYS A 145 -17.50 -7.48 2.56
N GLU A 146 -17.27 -8.16 1.44
CA GLU A 146 -18.28 -8.92 0.68
C GLU A 146 -19.48 -8.08 0.21
N LEU A 147 -19.28 -6.77 0.10
CA LEU A 147 -20.25 -5.82 -0.45
C LEU A 147 -20.05 -5.72 -1.98
N ILE A 148 -20.27 -6.84 -2.66
CA ILE A 148 -19.86 -7.08 -4.05
C ILE A 148 -20.39 -6.00 -5.01
N GLU A 149 -21.67 -5.65 -4.91
CA GLU A 149 -22.28 -4.63 -5.78
C GLU A 149 -21.58 -3.28 -5.65
N LYS A 150 -21.24 -2.87 -4.41
CA LYS A 150 -20.50 -1.62 -4.17
C LYS A 150 -19.07 -1.73 -4.71
N ALA A 151 -18.42 -2.87 -4.53
CA ALA A 151 -17.08 -3.09 -5.06
C ALA A 151 -17.07 -2.94 -6.59
N ILE A 152 -17.98 -3.58 -7.29
CA ILE A 152 -18.15 -3.47 -8.74
C ILE A 152 -18.31 -2.00 -9.17
N VAL A 153 -19.21 -1.26 -8.55
CA VAL A 153 -19.44 0.18 -8.88
C VAL A 153 -18.14 0.98 -8.77
N TYR A 154 -17.35 0.79 -7.71
CA TYR A 154 -16.13 1.55 -7.51
C TYR A 154 -14.97 1.06 -8.39
N TYR A 155 -14.87 -0.24 -8.68
CA TYR A 155 -13.90 -0.75 -9.67
C TYR A 155 -14.21 -0.23 -11.07
N THR A 156 -15.48 -0.27 -11.50
CA THR A 156 -15.92 0.31 -12.77
C THR A 156 -15.51 1.78 -12.87
N LYS A 157 -15.86 2.58 -11.86
CA LYS A 157 -15.51 4.00 -11.81
C LYS A 157 -13.99 4.23 -11.89
N THR A 158 -13.20 3.38 -11.24
CA THR A 158 -11.74 3.49 -11.28
C THR A 158 -11.21 3.17 -12.67
N TYR A 159 -11.74 2.14 -13.31
CA TYR A 159 -11.38 1.76 -14.68
C TYR A 159 -11.71 2.87 -15.67
N GLU A 160 -12.97 3.32 -15.70
CA GLU A 160 -13.44 4.36 -16.64
C GLU A 160 -12.62 5.64 -16.57
N ASN A 161 -12.28 6.09 -15.37
CA ASN A 161 -11.50 7.32 -15.18
C ASN A 161 -10.00 7.13 -15.37
N GLY A 162 -9.49 5.88 -15.30
CA GLY A 162 -8.07 5.57 -15.27
C GLY A 162 -7.52 4.79 -16.46
N GLN A 163 -8.36 4.31 -17.39
CA GLN A 163 -7.94 3.41 -18.49
C GLN A 163 -6.87 4.01 -19.41
N ASN A 164 -6.81 5.32 -19.52
CA ASN A 164 -5.82 6.05 -20.33
C ASN A 164 -4.60 6.49 -19.51
N GLN A 165 -4.47 6.02 -18.28
CA GLN A 165 -3.36 6.37 -17.39
C GLN A 165 -2.38 5.20 -17.24
N SER A 166 -1.12 5.52 -16.97
CA SER A 166 -0.07 4.50 -16.78
C SER A 166 -0.06 3.87 -15.37
N TRP A 167 -0.95 4.30 -14.47
CA TRP A 167 -1.04 3.73 -13.13
C TRP A 167 -1.83 2.42 -13.13
N TYR A 168 -1.43 1.51 -12.29
CA TYR A 168 -2.00 0.15 -12.20
C TYR A 168 -3.47 0.08 -11.76
N PHE A 169 -4.04 1.17 -11.25
CA PHE A 169 -5.37 1.17 -10.64
C PHE A 169 -6.46 0.71 -11.60
N ALA A 170 -6.45 1.20 -12.86
CA ALA A 170 -7.45 0.83 -13.84
C ALA A 170 -7.33 -0.65 -14.26
N ALA A 171 -6.12 -1.09 -14.59
CA ALA A 171 -5.88 -2.48 -14.97
C ALA A 171 -6.25 -3.47 -13.86
N ASN A 172 -5.85 -3.18 -12.61
CA ASN A 172 -6.23 -4.01 -11.48
C ASN A 172 -7.74 -3.96 -11.20
N SER A 173 -8.39 -2.82 -11.42
CA SER A 173 -9.84 -2.71 -11.25
C SER A 173 -10.59 -3.56 -12.28
N ALA A 174 -10.15 -3.55 -13.54
CA ALA A 174 -10.72 -4.42 -14.57
C ALA A 174 -10.60 -5.89 -14.21
N LEU A 175 -9.38 -6.34 -13.85
CA LEU A 175 -9.14 -7.72 -13.45
C LEU A 175 -10.04 -8.13 -12.26
N LEU A 176 -10.09 -7.31 -11.21
CA LEU A 176 -10.86 -7.62 -10.00
C LEU A 176 -12.37 -7.59 -10.27
N ASN A 177 -12.85 -6.70 -11.16
CA ASN A 177 -14.24 -6.71 -11.61
C ASN A 177 -14.58 -8.00 -12.35
N GLY A 178 -13.74 -8.43 -13.29
CA GLY A 178 -13.92 -9.71 -13.99
C GLY A 178 -14.05 -10.87 -13.00
N MET A 179 -13.17 -10.95 -12.00
CA MET A 179 -13.23 -11.97 -10.95
C MET A 179 -14.52 -11.90 -10.11
N LEU A 180 -15.03 -10.71 -9.79
CA LEU A 180 -16.30 -10.57 -9.06
C LEU A 180 -17.49 -11.01 -9.91
N TYR A 181 -17.52 -10.70 -11.21
CA TYR A 181 -18.57 -11.17 -12.11
C TYR A 181 -18.53 -12.69 -12.29
N GLU A 182 -17.34 -13.27 -12.36
CA GLU A 182 -17.16 -14.74 -12.37
C GLU A 182 -17.72 -15.37 -11.09
N GLN A 183 -17.39 -14.81 -9.92
CA GLN A 183 -17.93 -15.26 -8.62
C GLN A 183 -19.46 -15.19 -8.57
N LEU A 184 -20.08 -14.20 -9.23
CA LEU A 184 -21.53 -14.07 -9.37
C LEU A 184 -22.12 -14.99 -10.45
N GLN A 185 -21.32 -15.83 -11.10
CA GLN A 185 -21.71 -16.69 -12.24
C GLN A 185 -22.23 -15.90 -13.47
N LYS A 186 -21.81 -14.65 -13.61
CA LYS A 186 -22.12 -13.75 -14.71
C LYS A 186 -20.97 -13.75 -15.72
N ASN A 187 -20.78 -14.91 -16.37
CA ASN A 187 -19.61 -15.14 -17.23
C ASN A 187 -19.55 -14.21 -18.44
N SER A 188 -20.70 -13.80 -19.00
CA SER A 188 -20.76 -12.85 -20.12
C SER A 188 -20.20 -11.49 -19.75
N GLU A 189 -20.54 -11.01 -18.56
CA GLU A 189 -20.04 -9.74 -18.02
C GLU A 189 -18.56 -9.85 -17.60
N ALA A 190 -18.15 -11.03 -17.06
CA ALA A 190 -16.77 -11.25 -16.66
C ALA A 190 -15.78 -11.13 -17.85
N ILE A 191 -16.16 -11.63 -19.03
CA ILE A 191 -15.31 -11.59 -20.24
C ILE A 191 -15.14 -10.15 -20.79
N MET A 192 -16.02 -9.23 -20.45
CA MET A 192 -15.94 -7.82 -20.92
C MET A 192 -14.89 -6.99 -20.16
N TRP A 193 -14.38 -7.50 -19.05
CA TRP A 193 -13.38 -6.85 -18.20
C TRP A 193 -11.98 -7.38 -18.44
#